data_d4a3ab8c3ca0bf7ba7ab9881d1e8de98
#
_entry.id   d4a3ab8c3ca0bf7ba7ab9881d1e8de98
#
_cell.length_a   1.000
_cell.length_b   1.000
_cell.length_c   1.000
_cell.angle_alpha   90.00
_cell.angle_beta   90.00
_cell.angle_gamma   90.00
#
_symmetry.space_group_name_H-M   'P 1'
#
loop_
_entity.id
_entity.type
_entity.pdbx_description
1 polymer ?
#
loop_
_entity_poly.entity_id
_entity_poly.type
_entity_poly.pdbx_seq_one_letter_code
_entity_poly.pdbx_strand_id
1 'polypeptide(L)'
;MESRGKENFTEVFLNNLKCETKRYEIGDTKVTALFIRVNRKSKTFFARKRIEKNIRYFVLGDYPQMTLKDARKKAIDFISDIEENEEELRKKNKENNLPSVKTFFYEVYLPRHAQRMMSEKSKNYVEMSYRKYVDKYIGFKRLDNVTREDIERIQSEALDISKQTSNHVLVMLKTVFNKAVEWRYLMFNPCLGVKKFPTQARSRFLRPDELSRFFKELTSEPRTNIKNFVLMSIYTGQRKSNILSMSWKDIDLTNKLWHIPKTKNGLALDVPLIDEAVELLQRIKPKADSEWVFPAESKSGHYESPKAAWETLLKKLDLTNLRIHDLRRTMGSYEAMADINLPLISRTLGHQSFQSTQIYARMNVESVRDAMTKAVNLMNSRANKAQETA
;
A
#
# COMPACT_ATOMS: atom_id res chain seq x y z
N MET A 1 29.89 -11.24 4.24
CA MET A 1 29.19 -12.30 3.49
C MET A 1 30.26 -13.21 2.90
N GLU A 2 30.26 -14.48 3.23
CA GLU A 2 31.30 -15.43 2.83
C GLU A 2 30.94 -16.04 1.47
N SER A 3 31.84 -16.03 0.50
CA SER A 3 31.69 -16.72 -0.80
C SER A 3 32.51 -18.00 -0.75
N ARG A 4 31.84 -19.16 -0.92
CA ARG A 4 32.49 -20.49 -0.84
C ARG A 4 32.81 -21.09 -2.21
N GLY A 5 33.12 -20.24 -3.18
CA GLY A 5 33.53 -20.71 -4.50
C GLY A 5 32.36 -21.18 -5.38
N LYS A 6 32.66 -22.12 -6.30
CA LYS A 6 31.71 -22.71 -7.24
C LYS A 6 31.72 -24.22 -7.11
N GLU A 7 30.53 -24.85 -7.17
CA GLU A 7 30.32 -26.28 -7.06
C GLU A 7 29.32 -26.77 -8.15
N ASN A 8 29.42 -28.00 -8.53
CA ASN A 8 28.43 -28.59 -9.44
C ASN A 8 27.15 -28.88 -8.66
N PHE A 9 26.11 -28.07 -8.86
CA PHE A 9 24.86 -28.29 -8.19
C PHE A 9 24.19 -29.60 -8.66
N THR A 10 23.86 -30.43 -7.68
CA THR A 10 23.00 -31.60 -7.80
C THR A 10 21.97 -31.56 -6.70
N GLU A 11 20.86 -32.26 -6.84
CA GLU A 11 19.82 -32.29 -5.77
C GLU A 11 20.41 -32.83 -4.46
N VAL A 12 21.31 -33.84 -4.52
CA VAL A 12 22.01 -34.36 -3.35
C VAL A 12 22.87 -33.31 -2.69
N PHE A 13 23.64 -32.54 -3.48
CA PHE A 13 24.45 -31.44 -2.96
C PHE A 13 23.60 -30.38 -2.29
N LEU A 14 22.52 -29.94 -2.93
CA LEU A 14 21.63 -28.89 -2.43
C LEU A 14 20.91 -29.31 -1.13
N ASN A 15 20.50 -30.58 -1.05
CA ASN A 15 19.89 -31.12 0.17
C ASN A 15 20.87 -31.11 1.34
N ASN A 16 22.13 -31.47 1.10
CA ASN A 16 23.17 -31.57 2.12
C ASN A 16 23.74 -30.23 2.58
N LEU A 17 23.41 -29.10 1.94
CA LEU A 17 23.83 -27.78 2.38
C LEU A 17 23.27 -27.47 3.79
N LYS A 18 24.14 -27.23 4.75
CA LYS A 18 23.76 -26.91 6.13
C LYS A 18 23.48 -25.43 6.29
N CYS A 19 22.31 -25.10 6.88
CA CYS A 19 21.99 -23.75 7.28
C CYS A 19 22.84 -23.38 8.52
N GLU A 20 23.70 -22.39 8.36
CA GLU A 20 24.64 -21.93 9.38
C GLU A 20 24.20 -20.56 9.96
N THR A 21 24.81 -20.18 11.09
CA THR A 21 24.57 -18.87 11.70
C THR A 21 25.06 -17.72 10.83
N LYS A 22 26.16 -17.93 10.07
CA LYS A 22 26.67 -16.97 9.09
C LYS A 22 26.16 -17.31 7.68
N ARG A 23 25.61 -16.32 7.01
CA ARG A 23 25.13 -16.44 5.63
C ARG A 23 26.31 -16.61 4.66
N TYR A 24 26.19 -17.60 3.73
CA TYR A 24 27.15 -17.84 2.69
C TYR A 24 26.50 -18.04 1.31
N GLU A 25 27.30 -17.95 0.25
CA GLU A 25 26.88 -18.11 -1.14
C GLU A 25 27.81 -19.07 -1.86
N ILE A 26 27.23 -19.91 -2.73
CA ILE A 26 27.94 -20.85 -3.60
C ILE A 26 27.44 -20.64 -5.03
N GLY A 27 28.33 -20.66 -6.02
CA GLY A 27 27.96 -20.58 -7.44
C GLY A 27 27.87 -21.96 -8.09
N ASP A 28 26.99 -22.12 -9.10
CA ASP A 28 26.92 -23.33 -9.92
C ASP A 28 28.06 -23.32 -10.96
N THR A 29 28.70 -24.50 -11.17
CA THR A 29 29.71 -24.66 -12.22
C THR A 29 29.10 -24.82 -13.60
N LYS A 30 27.87 -25.36 -13.73
CA LYS A 30 27.20 -25.56 -15.02
C LYS A 30 26.57 -24.28 -15.56
N VAL A 31 25.92 -23.48 -14.69
CA VAL A 31 25.38 -22.19 -15.06
C VAL A 31 26.05 -21.13 -14.21
N THR A 32 27.09 -20.53 -14.76
CA THR A 32 28.03 -19.65 -14.03
C THR A 32 27.37 -18.41 -13.39
N ALA A 33 26.19 -18.06 -13.85
CA ALA A 33 25.39 -16.97 -13.31
C ALA A 33 24.47 -17.41 -12.15
N LEU A 34 24.24 -18.73 -11.98
CA LEU A 34 23.40 -19.26 -10.92
C LEU A 34 24.16 -19.38 -9.62
N PHE A 35 23.57 -18.90 -8.55
CA PHE A 35 24.09 -19.01 -7.19
C PHE A 35 22.97 -19.45 -6.24
N ILE A 36 23.38 -20.12 -5.16
CA ILE A 36 22.51 -20.37 -4.01
C ILE A 36 23.04 -19.61 -2.80
N ARG A 37 22.13 -18.95 -2.11
CA ARG A 37 22.36 -18.28 -0.84
C ARG A 37 21.76 -19.12 0.28
N VAL A 38 22.60 -19.52 1.22
CA VAL A 38 22.17 -20.26 2.39
C VAL A 38 22.13 -19.33 3.59
N ASN A 39 20.93 -19.16 4.13
CA ASN A 39 20.65 -18.40 5.34
C ASN A 39 20.40 -19.37 6.51
N ARG A 40 20.19 -18.81 7.70
CA ARG A 40 19.91 -19.61 8.91
C ARG A 40 18.69 -20.53 8.78
N LYS A 41 17.67 -20.15 7.96
CA LYS A 41 16.40 -20.88 7.84
C LYS A 41 15.95 -21.12 6.39
N SER A 42 16.71 -20.68 5.40
CA SER A 42 16.30 -20.77 4.00
C SER A 42 17.48 -20.92 3.06
N LYS A 43 17.23 -21.53 1.92
CA LYS A 43 18.15 -21.65 0.79
C LYS A 43 17.50 -21.00 -0.41
N THR A 44 18.08 -19.95 -0.97
CA THR A 44 17.47 -19.12 -2.03
C THR A 44 18.33 -19.11 -3.26
N PHE A 45 17.81 -19.49 -4.41
CA PHE A 45 18.47 -19.34 -5.70
C PHE A 45 18.43 -17.88 -6.17
N PHE A 46 19.52 -17.42 -6.73
CA PHE A 46 19.61 -16.11 -7.39
C PHE A 46 20.56 -16.15 -8.56
N ALA A 47 20.31 -15.31 -9.57
CA ALA A 47 21.23 -15.07 -10.65
C ALA A 47 22.10 -13.85 -10.34
N ARG A 48 23.40 -13.92 -10.77
CA ARG A 48 24.38 -12.84 -10.58
C ARG A 48 25.17 -12.63 -11.87
N LYS A 49 25.21 -11.39 -12.36
CA LYS A 49 26.04 -10.98 -13.48
C LYS A 49 26.74 -9.67 -13.18
N ARG A 50 28.00 -9.57 -13.57
CA ARG A 50 28.76 -8.31 -13.54
C ARG A 50 28.50 -7.55 -14.83
N ILE A 51 28.05 -6.31 -14.69
CA ILE A 51 27.81 -5.40 -15.79
C ILE A 51 28.61 -4.15 -15.51
N GLU A 52 29.61 -3.87 -16.35
CA GLU A 52 30.59 -2.81 -16.12
C GLU A 52 31.24 -2.92 -14.72
N LYS A 53 31.09 -1.89 -13.87
CA LYS A 53 31.62 -1.86 -12.49
C LYS A 53 30.66 -2.43 -11.44
N ASN A 54 29.41 -2.77 -11.80
CA ASN A 54 28.36 -3.17 -10.86
C ASN A 54 28.03 -4.67 -10.97
N ILE A 55 27.73 -5.30 -9.83
CA ILE A 55 27.24 -6.66 -9.77
C ILE A 55 25.70 -6.61 -9.56
N ARG A 56 24.97 -7.34 -10.40
CA ARG A 56 23.51 -7.46 -10.31
C ARG A 56 23.10 -8.81 -9.76
N TYR A 57 22.07 -8.77 -8.94
CA TYR A 57 21.47 -9.93 -8.30
C TYR A 57 19.99 -9.98 -8.66
N PHE A 58 19.51 -11.13 -9.09
CA PHE A 58 18.11 -11.39 -9.34
C PHE A 58 17.70 -12.64 -8.58
N VAL A 59 16.75 -12.50 -7.64
CA VAL A 59 16.24 -13.63 -6.85
C VAL A 59 15.33 -14.47 -7.75
N LEU A 60 15.62 -15.76 -7.84
CA LEU A 60 14.89 -16.70 -8.69
C LEU A 60 13.78 -17.41 -7.92
N GLY A 61 14.07 -17.87 -6.70
CA GLY A 61 13.13 -18.56 -5.81
C GLY A 61 13.84 -19.35 -4.72
N ASP A 62 13.05 -19.91 -3.80
CA ASP A 62 13.56 -20.67 -2.66
C ASP A 62 13.60 -22.17 -2.96
N TYR A 63 14.68 -22.82 -2.53
CA TYR A 63 14.80 -24.28 -2.55
C TYR A 63 14.18 -24.86 -1.27
N PRO A 64 13.39 -25.97 -1.32
CA PRO A 64 13.17 -26.86 -2.47
C PRO A 64 11.95 -26.52 -3.35
N GLN A 65 11.18 -25.42 -3.09
CA GLN A 65 10.00 -25.06 -3.88
C GLN A 65 10.34 -24.80 -5.35
N MET A 66 11.53 -24.25 -5.61
CA MET A 66 12.07 -24.16 -6.98
C MET A 66 13.04 -25.30 -7.23
N THR A 67 12.84 -26.03 -8.34
CA THR A 67 13.74 -27.12 -8.74
C THR A 67 15.06 -26.55 -9.28
N LEU A 68 16.14 -27.33 -9.20
CA LEU A 68 17.43 -26.94 -9.78
C LEU A 68 17.33 -26.72 -11.30
N LYS A 69 16.51 -27.51 -11.99
CA LYS A 69 16.27 -27.39 -13.44
C LYS A 69 15.66 -26.03 -13.77
N ASP A 70 14.62 -25.62 -13.03
CA ASP A 70 13.95 -24.33 -13.23
C ASP A 70 14.85 -23.15 -12.84
N ALA A 71 15.62 -23.29 -11.78
CA ALA A 71 16.59 -22.27 -11.36
C ALA A 71 17.67 -22.03 -12.44
N ARG A 72 18.19 -23.10 -13.05
CA ARG A 72 19.14 -23.00 -14.17
C ARG A 72 18.51 -22.35 -15.39
N LYS A 73 17.30 -22.76 -15.78
CA LYS A 73 16.56 -22.16 -16.89
C LYS A 73 16.37 -20.67 -16.68
N LYS A 74 15.80 -20.27 -15.54
CA LYS A 74 15.60 -18.85 -15.21
C LYS A 74 16.90 -18.03 -15.12
N ALA A 75 17.99 -18.64 -14.69
CA ALA A 75 19.28 -17.96 -14.67
C ALA A 75 19.82 -17.72 -16.09
N ILE A 76 19.61 -18.66 -17.02
CA ILE A 76 19.98 -18.51 -18.43
C ILE A 76 19.11 -17.44 -19.08
N ASP A 77 17.78 -17.50 -18.90
CA ASP A 77 16.84 -16.50 -19.42
C ASP A 77 17.20 -15.09 -18.94
N PHE A 78 17.55 -14.94 -17.66
CA PHE A 78 18.01 -13.66 -17.09
C PHE A 78 19.28 -13.13 -17.77
N ILE A 79 20.22 -14.02 -18.12
CA ILE A 79 21.45 -13.61 -18.82
C ILE A 79 21.14 -13.18 -20.25
N SER A 80 20.33 -13.94 -20.98
CA SER A 80 19.90 -13.60 -22.34
C SER A 80 19.17 -12.26 -22.38
N ASP A 81 18.25 -12.03 -21.48
CA ASP A 81 17.53 -10.75 -21.36
C ASP A 81 18.48 -9.57 -21.13
N ILE A 82 19.52 -9.77 -20.30
CA ILE A 82 20.52 -8.73 -20.08
C ILE A 82 21.35 -8.48 -21.35
N GLU A 83 21.78 -9.52 -22.03
CA GLU A 83 22.62 -9.40 -23.24
C GLU A 83 21.85 -8.72 -24.38
N GLU A 84 20.60 -9.09 -24.60
CA GLU A 84 19.72 -8.45 -25.57
C GLU A 84 19.51 -6.95 -25.22
N ASN A 85 19.26 -6.66 -23.93
CA ASN A 85 19.10 -5.27 -23.46
C ASN A 85 20.40 -4.45 -23.64
N GLU A 86 21.58 -5.04 -23.36
CA GLU A 86 22.87 -4.37 -23.62
C GLU A 86 23.06 -4.02 -25.09
N GLU A 87 22.71 -4.93 -25.98
CA GLU A 87 22.85 -4.69 -27.42
C GLU A 87 21.89 -3.61 -27.94
N GLU A 88 20.62 -3.64 -27.50
CA GLU A 88 19.64 -2.59 -27.86
C GLU A 88 20.05 -1.22 -27.30
N LEU A 89 20.57 -1.18 -26.07
CA LEU A 89 21.04 0.06 -25.47
C LEU A 89 22.31 0.59 -26.16
N ARG A 90 23.23 -0.30 -26.54
CA ARG A 90 24.40 0.09 -27.34
C ARG A 90 23.99 0.69 -28.69
N LYS A 91 22.97 0.12 -29.36
CA LYS A 91 22.40 0.68 -30.58
C LYS A 91 21.77 2.06 -30.34
N LYS A 92 20.92 2.18 -29.32
CA LYS A 92 20.29 3.46 -28.93
C LYS A 92 21.32 4.51 -28.47
N ASN A 93 22.36 4.10 -27.76
CA ASN A 93 23.44 5.01 -27.34
C ASN A 93 24.35 5.45 -28.49
N LYS A 94 24.64 4.58 -29.46
CA LYS A 94 25.39 4.94 -30.69
C LYS A 94 24.63 5.95 -31.56
N GLU A 95 23.30 5.88 -31.57
CA GLU A 95 22.42 6.80 -32.31
C GLU A 95 22.17 8.12 -31.55
N ASN A 96 22.76 8.33 -30.39
CA ASN A 96 22.54 9.50 -29.50
C ASN A 96 21.06 9.75 -29.13
N ASN A 97 20.22 8.72 -29.15
CA ASN A 97 18.75 8.77 -29.16
C ASN A 97 18.08 8.53 -27.81
N LEU A 98 18.85 8.45 -26.69
CA LEU A 98 18.22 8.35 -25.38
C LEU A 98 17.63 9.71 -24.97
N PRO A 99 16.31 9.75 -24.65
CA PRO A 99 15.66 11.00 -24.31
C PRO A 99 16.15 11.54 -22.96
N SER A 100 15.91 12.84 -22.75
CA SER A 100 16.00 13.42 -21.42
C SER A 100 14.93 12.80 -20.49
N VAL A 101 15.13 12.90 -19.18
CA VAL A 101 14.11 12.46 -18.19
C VAL A 101 12.78 13.16 -18.45
N LYS A 102 12.80 14.46 -18.81
CA LYS A 102 11.62 15.23 -19.14
C LYS A 102 10.90 14.71 -20.36
N THR A 103 11.61 14.50 -21.46
CA THR A 103 11.07 13.94 -22.70
C THR A 103 10.49 12.54 -22.47
N PHE A 104 11.24 11.67 -21.76
CA PHE A 104 10.74 10.34 -21.40
C PHE A 104 9.47 10.41 -20.56
N PHE A 105 9.42 11.31 -19.55
CA PHE A 105 8.28 11.42 -18.66
C PHE A 105 7.01 11.87 -19.43
N TYR A 106 7.10 12.95 -20.20
CA TYR A 106 5.93 13.53 -20.87
C TYR A 106 5.52 12.79 -22.15
N GLU A 107 6.46 12.33 -22.96
CA GLU A 107 6.18 11.78 -24.28
C GLU A 107 6.08 10.24 -24.29
N VAL A 108 6.64 9.57 -23.26
CA VAL A 108 6.64 8.11 -23.21
C VAL A 108 5.87 7.60 -22.00
N TYR A 109 6.25 8.01 -20.78
CA TYR A 109 5.68 7.45 -19.56
C TYR A 109 4.21 7.87 -19.35
N LEU A 110 3.89 9.15 -19.46
CA LEU A 110 2.52 9.62 -19.30
C LEU A 110 1.56 8.97 -20.30
N PRO A 111 1.81 8.98 -21.63
CA PRO A 111 0.89 8.38 -22.60
C PRO A 111 0.79 6.86 -22.48
N ARG A 112 1.92 6.16 -22.29
CA ARG A 112 1.94 4.69 -22.29
C ARG A 112 1.45 4.06 -21.00
N HIS A 113 1.68 4.71 -19.85
CA HIS A 113 1.35 4.16 -18.55
C HIS A 113 0.32 4.99 -17.78
N ALA A 114 0.59 6.26 -17.52
CA ALA A 114 -0.26 7.05 -16.63
C ALA A 114 -1.67 7.26 -17.18
N GLN A 115 -1.82 7.57 -18.47
CA GLN A 115 -3.13 7.77 -19.11
C GLN A 115 -3.95 6.49 -19.20
N ARG A 116 -3.30 5.32 -19.33
CA ARG A 116 -3.99 4.04 -19.54
C ARG A 116 -4.32 3.32 -18.24
N MET A 117 -3.44 3.45 -17.23
CA MET A 117 -3.47 2.61 -16.03
C MET A 117 -3.83 3.37 -14.75
N MET A 118 -3.84 4.71 -14.79
CA MET A 118 -4.12 5.51 -13.60
C MET A 118 -5.44 6.27 -13.74
N SER A 119 -6.09 6.52 -12.58
CA SER A 119 -7.18 7.49 -12.55
C SER A 119 -6.65 8.90 -12.85
N GLU A 120 -7.48 9.78 -13.42
CA GLU A 120 -7.12 11.18 -13.69
C GLU A 120 -6.50 11.88 -12.46
N LYS A 121 -7.09 11.65 -11.29
CA LYS A 121 -6.56 12.20 -10.04
C LYS A 121 -5.15 11.72 -9.72
N SER A 122 -4.86 10.45 -9.97
CA SER A 122 -3.51 9.88 -9.74
C SER A 122 -2.52 10.38 -10.77
N LYS A 123 -2.93 10.49 -12.04
CA LYS A 123 -2.12 11.05 -13.13
C LYS A 123 -1.73 12.49 -12.82
N ASN A 124 -2.71 13.33 -12.48
CA ASN A 124 -2.49 14.74 -12.14
C ASN A 124 -1.55 14.90 -10.93
N TYR A 125 -1.68 14.01 -9.92
CA TYR A 125 -0.78 14.00 -8.77
C TYR A 125 0.66 13.64 -9.15
N VAL A 126 0.85 12.63 -9.99
CA VAL A 126 2.17 12.21 -10.49
C VAL A 126 2.81 13.33 -11.31
N GLU A 127 2.07 13.95 -12.22
CA GLU A 127 2.55 15.06 -13.05
C GLU A 127 2.92 16.29 -12.21
N MET A 128 2.06 16.69 -11.26
CA MET A 128 2.34 17.78 -10.33
C MET A 128 3.59 17.49 -9.49
N SER A 129 3.73 16.26 -9.01
CA SER A 129 4.89 15.86 -8.20
C SER A 129 6.17 15.87 -9.02
N TYR A 130 6.13 15.39 -10.27
CA TYR A 130 7.25 15.46 -11.20
C TYR A 130 7.68 16.91 -11.43
N ARG A 131 6.75 17.78 -11.82
CA ARG A 131 7.01 19.19 -12.07
C ARG A 131 7.61 19.92 -10.87
N LYS A 132 7.07 19.62 -9.66
CA LYS A 132 7.48 20.31 -8.44
C LYS A 132 8.83 19.85 -7.89
N TYR A 133 9.10 18.53 -7.93
CA TYR A 133 10.24 17.96 -7.21
C TYR A 133 11.32 17.38 -8.11
N VAL A 134 11.04 17.05 -9.37
CA VAL A 134 11.95 16.28 -10.22
C VAL A 134 12.51 17.09 -11.37
N ASP A 135 11.65 17.79 -12.09
CA ASP A 135 11.99 18.46 -13.36
C ASP A 135 13.22 19.37 -13.25
N LYS A 136 13.29 20.20 -12.21
CA LYS A 136 14.39 21.15 -11.96
C LYS A 136 15.75 20.49 -11.69
N TYR A 137 15.78 19.25 -11.21
CA TYR A 137 17.02 18.57 -10.83
C TYR A 137 17.55 17.64 -11.91
N ILE A 138 16.65 16.87 -12.53
CA ILE A 138 17.05 15.85 -13.49
C ILE A 138 16.29 15.89 -14.81
N GLY A 139 15.30 16.78 -14.97
CA GLY A 139 14.49 16.85 -16.18
C GLY A 139 15.31 17.03 -17.45
N PHE A 140 16.37 17.83 -17.38
CA PHE A 140 17.29 18.09 -18.49
C PHE A 140 18.34 16.99 -18.70
N LYS A 141 18.56 16.11 -17.70
CA LYS A 141 19.54 15.04 -17.83
C LYS A 141 19.04 13.96 -18.78
N ARG A 142 19.94 13.38 -19.56
CA ARG A 142 19.67 12.15 -20.30
C ARG A 142 19.40 11.01 -19.30
N LEU A 143 18.49 10.09 -19.65
CA LEU A 143 18.01 9.03 -18.73
C LEU A 143 19.15 8.21 -18.11
N ASP A 144 20.17 7.87 -18.88
CA ASP A 144 21.32 7.06 -18.43
C ASP A 144 22.33 7.82 -17.56
N ASN A 145 22.24 9.16 -17.54
CA ASN A 145 23.09 10.02 -16.71
C ASN A 145 22.49 10.33 -15.33
N VAL A 146 21.33 9.75 -15.02
CA VAL A 146 20.73 9.90 -13.70
C VAL A 146 21.39 8.95 -12.72
N THR A 147 21.94 9.50 -11.65
CA THR A 147 22.63 8.74 -10.62
C THR A 147 21.77 8.51 -9.39
N ARG A 148 22.21 7.64 -8.51
CA ARG A 148 21.57 7.43 -7.22
C ARG A 148 21.60 8.70 -6.36
N GLU A 149 22.69 9.44 -6.39
CA GLU A 149 22.87 10.70 -5.66
C GLU A 149 21.83 11.74 -6.10
N ASP A 150 21.50 11.79 -7.40
CA ASP A 150 20.40 12.63 -7.89
C ASP A 150 19.05 12.28 -7.23
N ILE A 151 18.76 10.99 -7.11
CA ILE A 151 17.51 10.51 -6.50
C ILE A 151 17.50 10.83 -5.00
N GLU A 152 18.61 10.61 -4.29
CA GLU A 152 18.74 10.93 -2.87
C GLU A 152 18.61 12.45 -2.61
N ARG A 153 19.16 13.28 -3.51
CA ARG A 153 18.99 14.74 -3.46
C ARG A 153 17.53 15.15 -3.61
N ILE A 154 16.82 14.63 -4.60
CA ILE A 154 15.38 14.90 -4.80
C ILE A 154 14.58 14.44 -3.58
N GLN A 155 14.93 13.29 -3.01
CA GLN A 155 14.28 12.77 -1.81
C GLN A 155 14.51 13.70 -0.61
N SER A 156 15.72 14.21 -0.43
CA SER A 156 16.06 15.16 0.64
C SER A 156 15.31 16.48 0.51
N GLU A 157 15.21 17.05 -0.67
CA GLU A 157 14.43 18.27 -0.92
C GLU A 157 12.94 18.10 -0.61
N ALA A 158 12.38 16.95 -0.95
CA ALA A 158 10.98 16.65 -0.62
C ALA A 158 10.77 16.38 0.89
N LEU A 159 11.85 16.10 1.64
CA LEU A 159 11.82 15.89 3.09
C LEU A 159 11.49 17.19 3.84
N ASP A 160 11.88 18.36 3.32
CA ASP A 160 11.56 19.68 3.90
C ASP A 160 10.04 19.89 4.06
N ILE A 161 9.24 19.22 3.22
CA ILE A 161 7.79 19.24 3.35
C ILE A 161 7.31 18.18 4.36
N SER A 162 7.72 16.93 4.18
CA SER A 162 7.45 15.83 5.11
C SER A 162 8.08 14.51 4.65
N LYS A 163 8.33 13.60 5.60
CA LYS A 163 8.75 12.21 5.30
C LYS A 163 7.79 11.50 4.34
N GLN A 164 6.47 11.74 4.47
CA GLN A 164 5.46 11.14 3.58
C GLN A 164 5.59 11.65 2.15
N THR A 165 5.78 12.97 1.98
CA THR A 165 5.98 13.58 0.65
C THR A 165 7.23 13.02 -0.01
N SER A 166 8.34 12.99 0.72
CA SER A 166 9.61 12.42 0.26
C SER A 166 9.47 10.96 -0.17
N ASN A 167 8.80 10.13 0.64
CA ASN A 167 8.54 8.74 0.30
C ASN A 167 7.63 8.58 -0.94
N HIS A 168 6.64 9.46 -1.11
CA HIS A 168 5.78 9.45 -2.31
C HIS A 168 6.56 9.82 -3.57
N VAL A 169 7.42 10.83 -3.51
CA VAL A 169 8.31 11.21 -4.63
C VAL A 169 9.23 10.04 -4.99
N LEU A 170 9.85 9.39 -4.00
CA LEU A 170 10.70 8.22 -4.24
C LEU A 170 9.91 7.06 -4.90
N VAL A 171 8.67 6.79 -4.46
CA VAL A 171 7.83 5.74 -5.06
C VAL A 171 7.48 6.08 -6.50
N MET A 172 7.15 7.34 -6.78
CA MET A 172 6.90 7.82 -8.13
C MET A 172 8.13 7.63 -9.02
N LEU A 173 9.32 8.07 -8.58
CA LEU A 173 10.58 7.90 -9.31
C LEU A 173 10.89 6.43 -9.56
N LYS A 174 10.73 5.57 -8.54
CA LYS A 174 10.89 4.11 -8.70
C LYS A 174 9.97 3.57 -9.81
N THR A 175 8.74 4.02 -9.87
CA THR A 175 7.77 3.57 -10.89
C THR A 175 8.18 4.06 -12.28
N VAL A 176 8.53 5.35 -12.44
CA VAL A 176 8.96 5.94 -13.71
C VAL A 176 10.20 5.21 -14.26
N PHE A 177 11.23 5.04 -13.42
CA PHE A 177 12.47 4.38 -13.83
C PHE A 177 12.33 2.86 -13.99
N ASN A 178 11.41 2.19 -13.27
CA ASN A 178 11.07 0.79 -13.54
C ASN A 178 10.46 0.65 -14.94
N LYS A 179 9.58 1.58 -15.35
CA LYS A 179 9.03 1.59 -16.71
C LYS A 179 10.10 1.89 -17.77
N ALA A 180 11.08 2.74 -17.45
CA ALA A 180 12.22 2.95 -18.34
C ALA A 180 13.06 1.68 -18.54
N VAL A 181 13.21 0.86 -17.49
CA VAL A 181 13.89 -0.44 -17.58
C VAL A 181 13.01 -1.46 -18.34
N GLU A 182 11.73 -1.59 -17.98
CA GLU A 182 10.77 -2.49 -18.63
C GLU A 182 10.67 -2.24 -20.15
N TRP A 183 10.72 -0.98 -20.56
CA TRP A 183 10.66 -0.59 -21.97
C TRP A 183 12.02 -0.45 -22.63
N ARG A 184 13.05 -0.97 -21.99
CA ARG A 184 14.43 -1.04 -22.53
C ARG A 184 15.05 0.32 -22.90
N TYR A 185 14.74 1.37 -22.13
CA TYR A 185 15.46 2.65 -22.17
C TYR A 185 16.68 2.65 -21.22
N LEU A 186 16.61 1.87 -20.16
CA LEU A 186 17.68 1.73 -19.16
C LEU A 186 17.93 0.27 -18.83
N MET A 187 19.17 -0.04 -18.50
CA MET A 187 19.55 -1.32 -17.90
C MET A 187 19.10 -1.42 -16.44
N PHE A 188 19.13 -0.31 -15.72
CA PHE A 188 18.95 -0.29 -14.27
C PHE A 188 18.15 0.91 -13.82
N ASN A 189 17.38 0.68 -12.77
CA ASN A 189 16.69 1.75 -12.09
C ASN A 189 17.65 2.48 -11.12
N PRO A 190 17.93 3.78 -11.30
CA PRO A 190 18.82 4.54 -10.41
C PRO A 190 18.29 4.65 -8.97
N CYS A 191 16.99 4.38 -8.75
CA CYS A 191 16.39 4.36 -7.41
C CYS A 191 16.68 3.08 -6.61
N LEU A 192 17.43 2.10 -7.16
CA LEU A 192 17.77 0.87 -6.45
C LEU A 192 18.65 1.19 -5.23
N GLY A 193 18.31 0.56 -4.10
CA GLY A 193 19.02 0.78 -2.83
C GLY A 193 18.61 2.04 -2.06
N VAL A 194 17.90 3.01 -2.68
CA VAL A 194 17.38 4.17 -1.97
C VAL A 194 16.22 3.76 -1.06
N LYS A 195 16.35 4.04 0.25
CA LYS A 195 15.40 3.64 1.29
C LYS A 195 14.35 4.71 1.53
N LYS A 196 13.15 4.28 1.91
CA LYS A 196 12.12 5.17 2.42
C LYS A 196 12.49 5.64 3.82
N PHE A 197 12.12 6.88 4.15
CA PHE A 197 12.18 7.34 5.54
C PHE A 197 11.15 6.61 6.39
N PRO A 198 11.49 6.23 7.64
CA PRO A 198 10.53 5.60 8.53
C PRO A 198 9.41 6.58 8.87
N THR A 199 8.17 6.12 8.72
CA THR A 199 6.96 6.87 9.08
C THR A 199 6.13 6.08 10.05
N GLN A 200 5.53 6.77 11.02
CA GLN A 200 4.60 6.14 11.94
C GLN A 200 3.21 6.05 11.31
N ALA A 201 2.58 4.89 11.43
CA ALA A 201 1.19 4.74 11.06
C ALA A 201 0.31 5.57 12.00
N ARG A 202 -0.65 6.29 11.43
CA ARG A 202 -1.60 7.08 12.20
C ARG A 202 -2.58 6.16 12.92
N SER A 203 -2.78 6.38 14.23
CA SER A 203 -3.67 5.59 15.10
C SER A 203 -4.82 6.41 15.69
N ARG A 204 -5.01 7.66 15.28
CA ARG A 204 -6.06 8.56 15.80
C ARG A 204 -7.46 8.09 15.41
N PHE A 205 -8.36 8.01 16.39
CA PHE A 205 -9.80 7.77 16.27
C PHE A 205 -10.51 8.62 17.35
N LEU A 206 -11.83 8.74 17.32
CA LEU A 206 -12.61 9.38 18.37
C LEU A 206 -12.54 8.54 19.64
N ARG A 207 -11.98 9.11 20.71
CA ARG A 207 -11.82 8.44 21.99
C ARG A 207 -13.13 8.42 22.76
N PRO A 208 -13.31 7.51 23.74
CA PRO A 208 -14.52 7.44 24.55
C PRO A 208 -14.86 8.74 25.26
N ASP A 209 -13.85 9.46 25.79
CA ASP A 209 -14.00 10.75 26.44
C ASP A 209 -14.45 11.90 25.52
N GLU A 210 -14.20 11.76 24.21
CA GLU A 210 -14.57 12.74 23.19
C GLU A 210 -15.99 12.52 22.64
N LEU A 211 -16.51 11.29 22.69
CA LEU A 211 -17.75 10.88 22.01
C LEU A 211 -18.97 11.68 22.46
N SER A 212 -19.19 11.81 23.77
CA SER A 212 -20.38 12.50 24.29
C SER A 212 -20.45 13.94 23.76
N ARG A 213 -19.35 14.68 23.87
CA ARG A 213 -19.23 16.05 23.39
C ARG A 213 -19.37 16.12 21.86
N PHE A 214 -18.76 15.18 21.16
CA PHE A 214 -18.83 15.09 19.69
C PHE A 214 -20.26 14.91 19.19
N PHE A 215 -20.99 13.95 19.72
CA PHE A 215 -22.38 13.69 19.30
C PHE A 215 -23.34 14.81 19.70
N LYS A 216 -23.13 15.42 20.87
CA LYS A 216 -23.93 16.57 21.31
C LYS A 216 -23.78 17.74 20.33
N GLU A 217 -22.55 18.12 19.98
CA GLU A 217 -22.30 19.20 19.02
C GLU A 217 -22.77 18.84 17.61
N LEU A 218 -22.60 17.58 17.19
CA LEU A 218 -23.09 17.13 15.90
C LEU A 218 -24.62 17.18 15.81
N THR A 219 -25.33 16.93 16.90
CA THR A 219 -26.80 17.03 16.96
C THR A 219 -27.24 18.47 16.76
N SER A 220 -26.55 19.45 17.34
CA SER A 220 -26.82 20.88 17.22
C SER A 220 -26.25 21.54 15.96
N GLU A 221 -25.50 20.81 15.13
CA GLU A 221 -24.91 21.35 13.88
C GLU A 221 -26.01 21.69 12.87
N PRO A 222 -26.15 22.98 12.47
CA PRO A 222 -27.21 23.42 11.58
C PRO A 222 -27.02 22.99 10.12
N ARG A 223 -25.76 22.75 9.71
CA ARG A 223 -25.44 22.36 8.33
C ARG A 223 -25.74 20.88 8.12
N THR A 224 -26.90 20.59 7.55
CA THR A 224 -27.43 19.24 7.41
C THR A 224 -26.50 18.30 6.64
N ASN A 225 -25.87 18.77 5.57
CA ASN A 225 -25.00 17.93 4.75
C ASN A 225 -23.78 17.41 5.52
N ILE A 226 -23.08 18.25 6.28
CA ILE A 226 -21.93 17.80 7.07
C ILE A 226 -22.36 16.90 8.22
N LYS A 227 -23.47 17.22 8.90
CA LYS A 227 -24.03 16.39 9.96
C LYS A 227 -24.34 14.99 9.47
N ASN A 228 -25.15 14.87 8.42
CA ASN A 228 -25.57 13.59 7.87
C ASN A 228 -24.40 12.80 7.29
N PHE A 229 -23.45 13.47 6.62
CA PHE A 229 -22.22 12.86 6.13
C PHE A 229 -21.38 12.27 7.27
N VAL A 230 -21.22 12.97 8.38
CA VAL A 230 -20.44 12.51 9.53
C VAL A 230 -21.14 11.32 10.19
N LEU A 231 -22.46 11.38 10.41
CA LEU A 231 -23.23 10.26 10.95
C LEU A 231 -23.12 9.03 10.06
N MET A 232 -23.35 9.18 8.75
CA MET A 232 -23.22 8.08 7.79
C MET A 232 -21.79 7.50 7.76
N SER A 233 -20.77 8.36 7.93
CA SER A 233 -19.37 7.93 8.01
C SER A 233 -19.09 7.05 9.23
N ILE A 234 -19.71 7.36 10.37
CA ILE A 234 -19.60 6.57 11.59
C ILE A 234 -20.41 5.28 11.45
N TYR A 235 -21.67 5.35 11.03
CA TYR A 235 -22.57 4.20 10.98
C TYR A 235 -22.15 3.12 9.99
N THR A 236 -21.48 3.50 8.89
CA THR A 236 -21.09 2.55 7.85
C THR A 236 -19.59 2.24 7.84
N GLY A 237 -18.76 3.07 8.46
CA GLY A 237 -17.32 2.98 8.37
C GLY A 237 -16.76 3.13 6.95
N GLN A 238 -17.55 3.59 5.96
CA GLN A 238 -17.14 3.61 4.57
C GLN A 238 -16.19 4.78 4.23
N ARG A 239 -15.50 4.65 3.09
CA ARG A 239 -14.59 5.71 2.63
C ARG A 239 -15.34 7.00 2.30
N LYS A 240 -14.74 8.16 2.62
CA LYS A 240 -15.32 9.48 2.34
C LYS A 240 -15.92 9.59 0.93
N SER A 241 -15.17 9.15 -0.09
CA SER A 241 -15.63 9.23 -1.48
C SER A 241 -16.90 8.43 -1.74
N ASN A 242 -17.00 7.23 -1.16
CA ASN A 242 -18.16 6.38 -1.36
C ASN A 242 -19.43 7.02 -0.75
N ILE A 243 -19.30 7.55 0.47
CA ILE A 243 -20.43 8.21 1.16
C ILE A 243 -20.87 9.46 0.41
N LEU A 244 -19.93 10.31 -0.03
CA LEU A 244 -20.27 11.55 -0.74
C LEU A 244 -20.94 11.28 -2.10
N SER A 245 -20.59 10.18 -2.77
CA SER A 245 -21.21 9.73 -4.02
C SER A 245 -22.26 8.63 -3.80
N MET A 246 -22.92 8.61 -2.64
CA MET A 246 -24.01 7.70 -2.34
C MET A 246 -25.25 8.08 -3.17
N SER A 247 -25.78 7.15 -3.95
CA SER A 247 -26.93 7.36 -4.82
C SER A 247 -28.13 6.59 -4.28
N TRP A 248 -29.34 7.17 -4.37
CA TRP A 248 -30.58 6.54 -3.94
C TRP A 248 -30.88 5.24 -4.68
N LYS A 249 -30.51 5.12 -5.93
CA LYS A 249 -30.70 3.88 -6.74
C LYS A 249 -29.88 2.69 -6.23
N ASP A 250 -28.83 2.96 -5.47
CA ASP A 250 -27.92 1.94 -4.93
C ASP A 250 -28.30 1.53 -3.50
N ILE A 251 -29.44 2.02 -2.96
CA ILE A 251 -29.88 1.79 -1.59
C ILE A 251 -31.16 0.96 -1.58
N ASP A 252 -31.12 -0.19 -0.95
CA ASP A 252 -32.28 -1.00 -0.62
C ASP A 252 -32.60 -0.84 0.86
N LEU A 253 -33.60 0.01 1.17
CA LEU A 253 -34.03 0.26 2.55
C LEU A 253 -34.82 -0.93 3.13
N THR A 254 -35.43 -1.76 2.29
CA THR A 254 -36.19 -2.93 2.73
C THR A 254 -35.26 -4.01 3.25
N ASN A 255 -34.20 -4.31 2.48
CA ASN A 255 -33.19 -5.28 2.87
C ASN A 255 -32.06 -4.67 3.68
N LYS A 256 -32.12 -3.37 3.99
CA LYS A 256 -31.10 -2.61 4.74
C LYS A 256 -29.70 -2.78 4.13
N LEU A 257 -29.59 -2.57 2.82
CA LEU A 257 -28.37 -2.78 2.06
C LEU A 257 -28.03 -1.56 1.21
N TRP A 258 -26.77 -1.20 1.21
CA TRP A 258 -26.20 -0.21 0.29
C TRP A 258 -25.20 -0.88 -0.63
N HIS A 259 -25.51 -0.94 -1.92
CA HIS A 259 -24.64 -1.45 -2.96
C HIS A 259 -23.72 -0.33 -3.47
N ILE A 260 -22.39 -0.51 -3.31
CA ILE A 260 -21.39 0.40 -3.88
C ILE A 260 -20.88 -0.24 -5.17
N PRO A 261 -21.27 0.23 -6.36
CA PRO A 261 -20.97 -0.46 -7.61
C PRO A 261 -19.47 -0.46 -7.94
N LYS A 262 -18.74 0.56 -7.49
CA LYS A 262 -17.29 0.64 -7.73
C LYS A 262 -16.59 1.36 -6.58
N THR A 263 -15.76 0.64 -5.85
CA THR A 263 -14.89 1.23 -4.84
C THR A 263 -13.58 1.76 -5.46
N LYS A 264 -12.75 2.44 -4.66
CA LYS A 264 -11.40 2.90 -5.09
C LYS A 264 -10.54 1.78 -5.71
N ASN A 265 -10.81 0.55 -5.36
CA ASN A 265 -10.06 -0.63 -5.83
C ASN A 265 -10.71 -1.30 -7.05
N GLY A 266 -11.79 -0.72 -7.59
CA GLY A 266 -12.47 -1.20 -8.79
C GLY A 266 -13.53 -2.29 -8.55
N LEU A 267 -13.64 -2.82 -7.33
CA LEU A 267 -14.62 -3.87 -6.99
C LEU A 267 -15.87 -3.28 -6.38
N ALA A 268 -17.01 -3.94 -6.60
CA ALA A 268 -18.26 -3.65 -5.91
C ALA A 268 -18.18 -4.05 -4.42
N LEU A 269 -19.03 -3.44 -3.60
CA LEU A 269 -19.10 -3.74 -2.17
C LEU A 269 -20.53 -3.55 -1.68
N ASP A 270 -21.09 -4.56 -1.04
CA ASP A 270 -22.36 -4.49 -0.35
C ASP A 270 -22.14 -4.16 1.12
N VAL A 271 -22.76 -3.08 1.59
CA VAL A 271 -22.64 -2.55 2.94
C VAL A 271 -23.97 -2.73 3.65
N PRO A 272 -24.07 -3.57 4.68
CA PRO A 272 -25.24 -3.65 5.54
C PRO A 272 -25.48 -2.31 6.24
N LEU A 273 -26.74 -1.88 6.28
CA LEU A 273 -27.15 -0.67 6.96
C LEU A 273 -27.78 -1.03 8.31
N ILE A 274 -27.20 -0.50 9.38
CA ILE A 274 -27.79 -0.57 10.72
C ILE A 274 -29.04 0.31 10.82
N ASP A 275 -29.88 0.11 11.81
CA ASP A 275 -31.14 0.82 11.95
C ASP A 275 -30.96 2.34 12.01
N GLU A 276 -29.95 2.83 12.69
CA GLU A 276 -29.60 4.25 12.77
C GLU A 276 -29.23 4.85 11.39
N ALA A 277 -28.60 4.06 10.53
CA ALA A 277 -28.28 4.48 9.15
C ALA A 277 -29.55 4.53 8.29
N VAL A 278 -30.44 3.55 8.44
CA VAL A 278 -31.73 3.51 7.74
C VAL A 278 -32.62 4.69 8.17
N GLU A 279 -32.78 4.94 9.47
CA GLU A 279 -33.50 6.10 9.98
C GLU A 279 -32.91 7.44 9.50
N LEU A 280 -31.60 7.54 9.44
CA LEU A 280 -30.94 8.72 8.90
C LEU A 280 -31.31 8.92 7.43
N LEU A 281 -31.25 7.87 6.61
CA LEU A 281 -31.63 7.91 5.19
C LEU A 281 -33.12 8.26 4.99
N GLN A 282 -34.02 7.71 5.79
CA GLN A 282 -35.42 8.05 5.75
C GLN A 282 -35.71 9.52 6.08
N ARG A 283 -34.92 10.13 6.98
CA ARG A 283 -34.99 11.55 7.29
C ARG A 283 -34.39 12.45 6.19
N ILE A 284 -33.45 11.96 5.43
CA ILE A 284 -32.88 12.66 4.28
C ILE A 284 -33.85 12.50 3.11
N LYS A 285 -34.80 13.41 2.98
CA LYS A 285 -35.78 13.35 1.85
C LYS A 285 -35.03 13.52 0.52
N PRO A 286 -35.30 12.62 -0.46
CA PRO A 286 -34.77 12.81 -1.80
C PRO A 286 -35.17 14.19 -2.36
N LYS A 287 -34.23 14.94 -2.94
CA LYS A 287 -34.60 16.09 -3.77
C LYS A 287 -35.13 15.58 -5.11
N ALA A 288 -36.22 16.15 -5.59
CA ALA A 288 -36.91 15.68 -6.80
C ALA A 288 -35.98 15.56 -8.03
N ASP A 289 -34.95 16.41 -8.12
CA ASP A 289 -34.05 16.49 -9.27
C ASP A 289 -32.64 15.94 -8.98
N SER A 290 -32.45 15.14 -7.93
CA SER A 290 -31.14 14.63 -7.58
C SER A 290 -31.15 13.13 -7.28
N GLU A 291 -30.27 12.39 -7.96
CA GLU A 291 -30.03 10.97 -7.67
C GLU A 291 -29.21 10.77 -6.37
N TRP A 292 -28.59 11.82 -5.83
CA TRP A 292 -27.60 11.74 -4.75
C TRP A 292 -28.24 11.91 -3.36
N VAL A 293 -27.77 11.14 -2.39
CA VAL A 293 -28.13 11.31 -0.97
C VAL A 293 -27.61 12.64 -0.41
N PHE A 294 -26.46 13.07 -0.90
CA PHE A 294 -25.80 14.32 -0.52
C PHE A 294 -25.67 15.26 -1.72
N PRO A 295 -26.78 15.85 -2.20
CA PRO A 295 -26.77 16.70 -3.37
C PRO A 295 -26.04 18.04 -3.09
N ALA A 296 -25.37 18.58 -4.11
CA ALA A 296 -24.79 19.92 -4.09
C ALA A 296 -24.68 20.48 -5.50
N GLU A 297 -24.64 21.81 -5.58
CA GLU A 297 -24.29 22.52 -6.83
C GLU A 297 -22.80 22.39 -7.08
N SER A 298 -22.40 21.29 -7.72
CA SER A 298 -21.05 20.96 -8.07
C SER A 298 -20.99 20.30 -9.45
N LYS A 299 -19.81 20.16 -10.03
CA LYS A 299 -19.62 19.49 -11.32
C LYS A 299 -20.13 18.03 -11.32
N SER A 300 -20.05 17.37 -10.18
CA SER A 300 -20.52 15.97 -9.98
C SER A 300 -21.99 15.87 -9.55
N GLY A 301 -22.65 16.98 -9.22
CA GLY A 301 -24.02 17.02 -8.69
C GLY A 301 -24.13 16.62 -7.22
N HIS A 302 -23.03 16.16 -6.59
CA HIS A 302 -23.02 15.75 -5.18
C HIS A 302 -22.03 16.56 -4.33
N TYR A 303 -22.15 16.44 -3.02
CA TYR A 303 -21.27 17.11 -2.07
C TYR A 303 -19.84 16.56 -2.15
N GLU A 304 -18.88 17.38 -2.56
CA GLU A 304 -17.50 16.94 -2.83
C GLU A 304 -16.53 17.21 -1.69
N SER A 305 -16.65 18.35 -1.02
CA SER A 305 -15.67 18.84 -0.06
C SER A 305 -16.23 19.22 1.30
N PRO A 306 -16.35 18.24 2.22
CA PRO A 306 -16.75 18.54 3.61
C PRO A 306 -15.64 19.20 4.44
N LYS A 307 -14.46 19.50 3.86
CA LYS A 307 -13.26 19.89 4.62
C LYS A 307 -13.47 21.15 5.46
N ALA A 308 -13.95 22.23 4.88
CA ALA A 308 -14.13 23.50 5.60
C ALA A 308 -15.19 23.37 6.72
N ALA A 309 -16.30 22.67 6.42
CA ALA A 309 -17.34 22.40 7.42
C ALA A 309 -16.84 21.50 8.55
N TRP A 310 -16.02 20.50 8.21
CA TRP A 310 -15.36 19.64 9.18
C TRP A 310 -14.39 20.40 10.10
N GLU A 311 -13.53 21.24 9.52
CA GLU A 311 -12.59 22.07 10.29
C GLU A 311 -13.34 23.03 11.24
N THR A 312 -14.46 23.58 10.82
CA THR A 312 -15.32 24.41 11.68
C THR A 312 -15.91 23.62 12.84
N LEU A 313 -16.40 22.39 12.56
CA LEU A 313 -16.92 21.50 13.60
C LEU A 313 -15.85 21.12 14.62
N LEU A 314 -14.65 20.80 14.17
CA LEU A 314 -13.52 20.45 15.05
C LEU A 314 -13.10 21.63 15.93
N LYS A 315 -13.12 22.87 15.42
CA LYS A 315 -12.83 24.07 16.21
C LYS A 315 -13.84 24.27 17.34
N LYS A 316 -15.14 24.08 17.07
CA LYS A 316 -16.19 24.16 18.10
C LYS A 316 -16.02 23.10 19.20
N LEU A 317 -15.51 21.94 18.82
CA LEU A 317 -15.28 20.81 19.71
C LEU A 317 -13.95 20.87 20.46
N ASP A 318 -13.07 21.81 20.10
CA ASP A 318 -11.68 21.83 20.55
C ASP A 318 -10.96 20.49 20.32
N LEU A 319 -11.27 19.86 19.18
CA LEU A 319 -10.65 18.60 18.77
C LEU A 319 -9.53 18.86 17.76
N THR A 320 -8.33 18.54 18.17
CA THR A 320 -7.14 18.65 17.32
C THR A 320 -6.80 17.31 16.66
N ASN A 321 -6.13 17.38 15.51
CA ASN A 321 -5.54 16.20 14.86
C ASN A 321 -6.54 15.08 14.54
N LEU A 322 -7.83 15.37 14.34
CA LEU A 322 -8.84 14.43 13.87
C LEU A 322 -9.18 14.70 12.41
N ARG A 323 -9.03 13.73 11.55
CA ARG A 323 -9.32 13.83 10.11
C ARG A 323 -10.63 13.10 9.80
N ILE A 324 -11.30 13.49 8.71
CA ILE A 324 -12.51 12.79 8.24
C ILE A 324 -12.28 11.27 8.10
N HIS A 325 -11.11 10.84 7.63
CA HIS A 325 -10.80 9.41 7.53
C HIS A 325 -10.67 8.71 8.87
N ASP A 326 -10.46 9.45 9.95
CA ASP A 326 -10.39 8.87 11.29
C ASP A 326 -11.79 8.48 11.82
N LEU A 327 -12.91 8.96 11.21
CA LEU A 327 -14.27 8.46 11.48
C LEU A 327 -14.40 6.97 11.11
N ARG A 328 -13.84 6.58 9.97
CA ARG A 328 -13.78 5.17 9.57
C ARG A 328 -12.88 4.36 10.52
N ARG A 329 -11.78 4.95 10.99
CA ARG A 329 -10.95 4.31 12.01
C ARG A 329 -11.69 4.19 13.33
N THR A 330 -12.52 5.16 13.67
CA THR A 330 -13.38 5.09 14.86
C THR A 330 -14.24 3.85 14.80
N MET A 331 -14.99 3.61 13.69
CA MET A 331 -15.79 2.41 13.53
C MET A 331 -14.96 1.13 13.76
N GLY A 332 -13.87 0.94 13.03
CA GLY A 332 -13.04 -0.27 13.19
C GLY A 332 -12.36 -0.39 14.56
N SER A 333 -12.08 0.73 15.25
CA SER A 333 -11.52 0.68 16.62
C SER A 333 -12.57 0.25 17.63
N TYR A 334 -13.81 0.74 17.51
CA TYR A 334 -14.90 0.33 18.39
C TYR A 334 -15.38 -1.09 18.12
N GLU A 335 -15.39 -1.56 16.87
CA GLU A 335 -15.61 -2.98 16.56
C GLU A 335 -14.54 -3.86 17.25
N ALA A 336 -13.27 -3.45 17.20
CA ALA A 336 -12.20 -4.19 17.87
C ALA A 336 -12.35 -4.17 19.42
N MET A 337 -12.74 -3.03 20.01
CA MET A 337 -13.03 -2.92 21.45
C MET A 337 -14.25 -3.75 21.86
N ALA A 338 -15.18 -3.99 20.95
CA ALA A 338 -16.36 -4.86 21.14
C ALA A 338 -16.07 -6.34 20.83
N ASP A 339 -14.79 -6.74 20.78
CA ASP A 339 -14.34 -8.12 20.53
C ASP A 339 -14.73 -8.72 19.17
N ILE A 340 -15.10 -7.86 18.22
CA ILE A 340 -15.36 -8.30 16.84
C ILE A 340 -14.03 -8.77 16.22
N ASN A 341 -14.05 -9.94 15.61
CA ASN A 341 -12.85 -10.51 14.99
C ASN A 341 -12.37 -9.71 13.77
N LEU A 342 -11.07 -9.71 13.50
CA LEU A 342 -10.46 -8.95 12.42
C LEU A 342 -11.05 -9.23 11.02
N PRO A 343 -11.42 -10.46 10.64
CA PRO A 343 -12.10 -10.74 9.39
C PRO A 343 -13.42 -9.98 9.21
N LEU A 344 -14.26 -9.90 10.25
CA LEU A 344 -15.49 -9.12 10.21
C LEU A 344 -15.22 -7.62 10.11
N ILE A 345 -14.29 -7.08 10.91
CA ILE A 345 -13.83 -5.69 10.80
C ILE A 345 -13.34 -5.39 9.38
N SER A 346 -12.57 -6.32 8.80
CA SER A 346 -12.09 -6.18 7.42
C SER A 346 -13.24 -6.10 6.42
N ARG A 347 -14.28 -6.90 6.61
CA ARG A 347 -15.48 -6.92 5.76
C ARG A 347 -16.31 -5.64 5.93
N THR A 348 -16.61 -5.22 7.16
CA THR A 348 -17.32 -3.96 7.46
C THR A 348 -16.64 -2.78 6.76
N LEU A 349 -15.31 -2.70 6.88
CA LEU A 349 -14.56 -1.63 6.30
C LEU A 349 -14.26 -1.81 4.79
N GLY A 350 -14.55 -2.95 4.17
CA GLY A 350 -14.22 -3.24 2.78
C GLY A 350 -12.71 -3.15 2.51
N HIS A 351 -11.89 -3.78 3.37
CA HIS A 351 -10.45 -3.91 3.18
C HIS A 351 -10.15 -5.12 2.30
N GLN A 352 -9.33 -4.95 1.28
CA GLN A 352 -8.85 -6.06 0.45
C GLN A 352 -7.60 -6.73 1.02
N SER A 353 -6.81 -5.99 1.80
CA SER A 353 -5.60 -6.49 2.44
C SER A 353 -5.81 -6.62 3.94
N PHE A 354 -5.56 -7.82 4.46
CA PHE A 354 -5.59 -8.09 5.90
C PHE A 354 -4.64 -7.16 6.69
N GLN A 355 -3.51 -6.78 6.10
CA GLN A 355 -2.58 -5.82 6.70
C GLN A 355 -3.24 -4.48 7.05
N SER A 356 -4.24 -4.04 6.25
CA SER A 356 -4.96 -2.80 6.52
C SER A 356 -5.81 -2.88 7.79
N THR A 357 -6.18 -4.08 8.23
CA THR A 357 -7.01 -4.33 9.40
C THR A 357 -6.16 -4.62 10.65
N GLN A 358 -4.91 -5.04 10.49
CA GLN A 358 -4.01 -5.33 11.61
C GLN A 358 -3.77 -4.15 12.56
N ILE A 359 -4.01 -2.91 12.11
CA ILE A 359 -3.91 -1.74 12.98
C ILE A 359 -4.90 -1.79 14.15
N TYR A 360 -6.04 -2.48 13.98
CA TYR A 360 -7.08 -2.62 15.00
C TYR A 360 -6.80 -3.74 16.00
N ALA A 361 -5.95 -4.70 15.67
CA ALA A 361 -5.55 -5.78 16.58
C ALA A 361 -4.94 -5.26 17.91
N ARG A 362 -4.40 -4.03 17.90
CA ARG A 362 -3.80 -3.40 19.08
C ARG A 362 -4.83 -2.78 20.03
N MET A 363 -6.10 -2.67 19.63
CA MET A 363 -7.15 -2.01 20.40
C MET A 363 -7.83 -2.94 21.42
N ASN A 364 -7.62 -4.24 21.27
CA ASN A 364 -8.26 -5.27 22.07
C ASN A 364 -7.32 -5.79 23.17
N VAL A 365 -6.91 -4.91 24.10
CA VAL A 365 -6.01 -5.27 25.21
C VAL A 365 -6.71 -6.13 26.24
N GLU A 366 -8.00 -5.89 26.49
CA GLU A 366 -8.80 -6.63 27.47
C GLU A 366 -8.97 -8.08 27.03
N SER A 367 -9.36 -8.33 25.78
CA SER A 367 -9.49 -9.68 25.25
C SER A 367 -8.17 -10.44 25.20
N VAL A 368 -7.04 -9.74 24.99
CA VAL A 368 -5.70 -10.36 25.14
C VAL A 368 -5.49 -10.81 26.59
N ARG A 369 -5.84 -9.97 27.57
CA ARG A 369 -5.75 -10.31 29.01
C ARG A 369 -6.62 -11.52 29.33
N ASP A 370 -7.87 -11.54 28.87
CA ASP A 370 -8.79 -12.65 29.09
C ASP A 370 -8.30 -13.96 28.46
N ALA A 371 -7.78 -13.88 27.24
CA ALA A 371 -7.18 -15.03 26.55
C ALA A 371 -5.97 -15.57 27.32
N MET A 372 -5.10 -14.70 27.82
CA MET A 372 -3.96 -15.10 28.66
C MET A 372 -4.44 -15.74 29.98
N THR A 373 -5.45 -15.17 30.62
CA THR A 373 -6.03 -15.73 31.88
C THR A 373 -6.62 -17.12 31.63
N LYS A 374 -7.41 -17.31 30.59
CA LYS A 374 -7.95 -18.62 30.19
C LYS A 374 -6.84 -19.64 29.93
N ALA A 375 -5.79 -19.24 29.21
CA ALA A 375 -4.65 -20.10 28.91
C ALA A 375 -3.93 -20.56 30.21
N VAL A 376 -3.66 -19.63 31.12
CA VAL A 376 -3.02 -19.93 32.43
C VAL A 376 -3.90 -20.84 33.26
N ASN A 377 -5.21 -20.58 33.33
CA ASN A 377 -6.14 -21.45 34.08
C ASN A 377 -6.17 -22.87 33.50
N LEU A 378 -6.12 -23.01 32.19
CA LEU A 378 -6.04 -24.33 31.53
C LEU A 378 -4.72 -25.05 31.86
N MET A 379 -3.59 -24.32 31.86
CA MET A 379 -2.29 -24.88 32.23
C MET A 379 -2.30 -25.38 33.68
N ASN A 380 -2.80 -24.56 34.61
CA ASN A 380 -2.89 -24.91 36.02
C ASN A 380 -3.81 -26.11 36.28
N SER A 381 -4.96 -26.15 35.61
CA SER A 381 -5.89 -27.29 35.76
C SER A 381 -5.30 -28.62 35.24
N ARG A 382 -4.49 -28.58 34.19
CA ARG A 382 -3.79 -29.78 33.70
C ARG A 382 -2.61 -30.19 34.56
N ALA A 383 -1.87 -29.21 35.11
CA ALA A 383 -0.78 -29.49 36.03
C ALA A 383 -1.29 -30.17 37.32
N ASN A 384 -2.40 -29.67 37.91
CA ASN A 384 -3.01 -30.27 39.08
C ASN A 384 -3.51 -31.70 38.84
N LYS A 385 -4.18 -31.95 37.67
CA LYS A 385 -4.59 -33.31 37.29
C LYS A 385 -3.42 -34.28 37.13
N ALA A 386 -2.28 -33.81 36.64
CA ALA A 386 -1.09 -34.64 36.49
C ALA A 386 -0.45 -34.99 37.86
N GLN A 387 -0.64 -34.15 38.89
CA GLN A 387 -0.18 -34.43 40.29
C GLN A 387 -1.13 -35.36 41.05
N GLU A 388 -2.43 -35.37 40.73
CA GLU A 388 -3.42 -36.28 41.30
C GLU A 388 -3.36 -37.72 40.75
N THR A 389 -2.69 -37.91 39.62
CA THR A 389 -2.56 -39.20 38.93
C THR A 389 -1.16 -39.82 39.07
N ALA A 390 -0.23 -39.18 39.73
CA ALA A 390 1.12 -39.67 40.07
C ALA A 390 1.22 -40.10 41.54
#